data_1a225e8f666d57a747957c5577397ec3
#
_entry.id   1a225e8f666d57a747957c5577397ec3
#
_cell.length_a   1.000
_cell.length_b   1.000
_cell.length_c   1.000
_cell.angle_alpha   90.00
_cell.angle_beta   90.00
_cell.angle_gamma   90.00
#
_symmetry.space_group_name_H-M   'P 1'
#
loop_
_entity.id
_entity.type
_entity.pdbx_description
1 polymer ?
#
loop_
_entity_poly.entity_id
_entity_poly.type
_entity_poly.pdbx_seq_one_letter_code
_entity_poly.pdbx_strand_id
1 'polypeptide(L)'
;MTAVTINVAVVDDDASVCRALERLLRASGFAPLTYLSAEAFLLDRPRVIVDCMILDIHLGGMSGFELQKQLAAAGSAPPIIFITAVDDPDTPELARQAGCVAYFRKPFPGHKLMETIRSAVAARNSN
;
A
#
# COMPACT_ATOMS: atom_id res chain seq x y z
N MET A 1 -1.85 21.77 -19.65
CA MET A 1 -1.26 20.48 -19.27
C MET A 1 -1.99 19.92 -18.05
N THR A 2 -2.50 18.72 -18.19
CA THR A 2 -3.25 18.09 -17.11
C THR A 2 -2.27 17.44 -16.12
N ALA A 3 -2.46 17.70 -14.83
CA ALA A 3 -1.65 17.05 -13.81
C ALA A 3 -1.97 15.55 -13.77
N VAL A 4 -0.94 14.71 -13.67
CA VAL A 4 -1.13 13.28 -13.53
C VAL A 4 -1.52 12.98 -12.07
N THR A 5 -2.65 12.31 -11.90
CA THR A 5 -3.11 11.89 -10.57
C THR A 5 -2.49 10.54 -10.22
N ILE A 6 -1.80 10.49 -9.09
CA ILE A 6 -1.23 9.26 -8.56
C ILE A 6 -2.17 8.72 -7.49
N ASN A 7 -2.77 7.57 -7.76
CA ASN A 7 -3.73 6.92 -6.87
C ASN A 7 -3.03 5.93 -5.96
N VAL A 8 -3.15 6.11 -4.65
CA VAL A 8 -2.52 5.27 -3.64
C VAL A 8 -3.60 4.60 -2.81
N ALA A 9 -3.68 3.29 -2.87
CA ALA A 9 -4.60 2.53 -2.02
C ALA A 9 -3.95 2.26 -0.68
N VAL A 10 -4.73 2.39 0.39
CA VAL A 10 -4.31 2.09 1.76
C VAL A 10 -5.24 1.03 2.30
N VAL A 11 -4.69 -0.11 2.72
CA VAL A 11 -5.47 -1.19 3.34
C VAL A 11 -4.92 -1.43 4.75
N ASP A 12 -5.68 -1.03 5.75
CA ASP A 12 -5.29 -1.14 7.16
C ASP A 12 -6.58 -1.22 8.01
N ASP A 13 -6.67 -2.17 8.91
CA ASP A 13 -7.88 -2.35 9.72
C ASP A 13 -8.03 -1.31 10.83
N ASP A 14 -7.01 -0.49 11.06
CA ASP A 14 -7.07 0.62 12.01
C ASP A 14 -7.53 1.89 11.29
N ALA A 15 -8.75 2.33 11.59
CA ALA A 15 -9.33 3.51 10.96
C ALA A 15 -8.52 4.78 11.22
N SER A 16 -7.86 4.88 12.38
CA SER A 16 -7.03 6.05 12.69
C SER A 16 -5.78 6.10 11.82
N VAL A 17 -5.19 4.95 11.52
CA VAL A 17 -4.05 4.86 10.59
C VAL A 17 -4.50 5.26 9.19
N CYS A 18 -5.65 4.76 8.74
CA CYS A 18 -6.20 5.13 7.43
C CYS A 18 -6.41 6.64 7.31
N ARG A 19 -6.98 7.26 8.34
CA ARG A 19 -7.21 8.72 8.34
C ARG A 19 -5.91 9.51 8.32
N ALA A 20 -4.93 9.08 9.11
CA ALA A 20 -3.62 9.76 9.16
C ALA A 20 -2.90 9.65 7.81
N LEU A 21 -2.91 8.47 7.21
CA LEU A 21 -2.30 8.27 5.89
C LEU A 21 -3.04 9.02 4.80
N GLU A 22 -4.37 9.07 4.85
CA GLU A 22 -5.15 9.84 3.89
C GLU A 22 -4.74 11.31 3.90
N ARG A 23 -4.63 11.93 5.10
CA ARG A 23 -4.22 13.32 5.22
C ARG A 23 -2.82 13.54 4.66
N LEU A 24 -1.89 12.66 5.02
CA LEU A 24 -0.49 12.76 4.59
C LEU A 24 -0.37 12.63 3.07
N LEU A 25 -1.09 11.67 2.50
CA LEU A 25 -1.09 11.45 1.05
C LEU A 25 -1.66 12.66 0.30
N ARG A 26 -2.78 13.20 0.76
CA ARG A 26 -3.37 14.40 0.14
C ARG A 26 -2.43 15.59 0.24
N ALA A 27 -1.81 15.78 1.41
CA ALA A 27 -0.85 16.87 1.59
C ALA A 27 0.37 16.73 0.69
N SER A 28 0.70 15.52 0.29
CA SER A 28 1.83 15.23 -0.59
C SER A 28 1.46 15.19 -2.08
N GLY A 29 0.21 15.47 -2.40
CA GLY A 29 -0.24 15.54 -3.80
C GLY A 29 -0.77 14.24 -4.36
N PHE A 30 -0.94 13.21 -3.54
CA PHE A 30 -1.49 11.91 -3.98
C PHE A 30 -3.00 11.85 -3.76
N ALA A 31 -3.67 10.96 -4.48
CA ALA A 31 -5.10 10.69 -4.31
C ALA A 31 -5.26 9.37 -3.53
N PRO A 32 -5.66 9.41 -2.25
CA PRO A 32 -5.78 8.20 -1.44
C PRO A 32 -7.11 7.49 -1.63
N LEU A 33 -7.06 6.15 -1.54
CA LEU A 33 -8.23 5.27 -1.49
C LEU A 33 -8.04 4.37 -0.28
N THR A 34 -8.85 4.53 0.76
CA THR A 34 -8.65 3.80 2.02
C THR A 34 -9.66 2.68 2.20
N TYR A 35 -9.20 1.55 2.71
CA TYR A 35 -9.99 0.35 2.95
C TYR A 35 -9.62 -0.24 4.31
N LEU A 36 -10.62 -0.72 5.04
CA LEU A 36 -10.40 -1.29 6.38
C LEU A 36 -10.13 -2.79 6.37
N SER A 37 -10.17 -3.42 5.20
CA SER A 37 -9.87 -4.85 5.05
C SER A 37 -9.46 -5.15 3.62
N ALA A 38 -8.78 -6.28 3.44
CA ALA A 38 -8.45 -6.78 2.10
C ALA A 38 -9.73 -7.10 1.32
N GLU A 39 -10.70 -7.68 2.00
CA GLU A 39 -12.00 -8.02 1.40
C GLU A 39 -12.71 -6.78 0.87
N ALA A 40 -12.68 -5.67 1.65
CA ALA A 40 -13.29 -4.41 1.22
C ALA A 40 -12.65 -3.88 -0.07
N PHE A 41 -11.32 -3.98 -0.16
CA PHE A 41 -10.60 -3.58 -1.37
C PHE A 41 -11.02 -4.43 -2.57
N LEU A 42 -11.08 -5.73 -2.40
CA LEU A 42 -11.45 -6.65 -3.49
C LEU A 42 -12.89 -6.44 -3.95
N LEU A 43 -13.81 -6.15 -3.03
CA LEU A 43 -15.20 -5.88 -3.35
C LEU A 43 -15.38 -4.58 -4.12
N ASP A 44 -14.63 -3.56 -3.76
CA ASP A 44 -14.76 -2.24 -4.38
C ASP A 44 -14.25 -2.22 -5.82
N ARG A 45 -13.14 -2.89 -6.06
CA ARG A 45 -12.44 -2.89 -7.36
C ARG A 45 -12.44 -1.47 -7.94
N PRO A 46 -11.60 -0.58 -7.39
CA PRO A 46 -11.64 0.83 -7.77
C PRO A 46 -11.58 1.03 -9.27
N ARG A 47 -12.35 2.01 -9.76
CA ARG A 47 -12.43 2.32 -11.19
C ARG A 47 -11.20 3.03 -11.72
N VAL A 48 -10.34 3.51 -10.83
CA VAL A 48 -9.09 4.17 -11.18
C VAL A 48 -7.95 3.17 -11.08
N ILE A 49 -6.88 3.44 -11.81
CA ILE A 49 -5.67 2.64 -11.70
C ILE A 49 -5.02 2.93 -10.36
N VAL A 50 -4.72 1.88 -9.60
CA VAL A 50 -3.96 2.00 -8.36
C VAL A 50 -2.48 1.99 -8.71
N ASP A 51 -1.80 3.11 -8.46
CA ASP A 51 -0.39 3.27 -8.83
C ASP A 51 0.56 2.72 -7.78
N CYS A 52 0.11 2.67 -6.52
CA CYS A 52 0.88 2.13 -5.40
C CYS A 52 -0.08 1.72 -4.30
N MET A 53 0.28 0.70 -3.54
CA MET A 53 -0.56 0.22 -2.44
C MET A 53 0.24 0.16 -1.14
N ILE A 54 -0.31 0.76 -0.09
CA ILE A 54 0.20 0.62 1.28
C ILE A 54 -0.67 -0.44 1.95
N LEU A 55 -0.07 -1.53 2.37
CA LEU A 55 -0.81 -2.72 2.77
C LEU A 55 -0.32 -3.24 4.12
N ASP A 56 -1.21 -3.19 5.11
CA ASP A 56 -0.92 -3.78 6.42
C ASP A 56 -0.87 -5.31 6.26
N ILE A 57 0.14 -5.91 6.85
CA ILE A 57 0.32 -7.37 6.80
C ILE A 57 -0.73 -8.07 7.66
N HIS A 58 -0.97 -7.53 8.87
CA HIS A 58 -1.84 -8.18 9.85
C HIS A 58 -3.23 -7.54 9.85
N LEU A 59 -4.08 -8.07 8.98
CA LEU A 59 -5.48 -7.67 8.86
C LEU A 59 -6.36 -8.77 9.48
N GLY A 60 -7.50 -8.37 10.03
CA GLY A 60 -8.50 -9.36 10.44
C GLY A 60 -9.11 -9.99 9.18
N GLY A 61 -9.14 -11.31 9.09
CA GLY A 61 -9.57 -12.00 7.89
C GLY A 61 -8.40 -12.26 6.94
N MET A 62 -8.56 -11.91 5.66
CA MET A 62 -7.47 -12.08 4.69
C MET A 62 -6.29 -11.19 5.06
N SER A 63 -5.09 -11.78 5.11
CA SER A 63 -3.86 -11.04 5.45
C SER A 63 -3.37 -10.21 4.26
N GLY A 64 -2.46 -9.27 4.55
CA GLY A 64 -1.82 -8.49 3.49
C GLY A 64 -1.06 -9.36 2.51
N PHE A 65 -0.36 -10.39 2.99
CA PHE A 65 0.35 -11.31 2.10
C PHE A 65 -0.61 -12.10 1.19
N GLU A 66 -1.75 -12.51 1.72
CA GLU A 66 -2.77 -13.21 0.93
C GLU A 66 -3.36 -12.31 -0.16
N LEU A 67 -3.64 -11.06 0.18
CA LEU A 67 -4.13 -10.09 -0.80
C LEU A 67 -3.09 -9.87 -1.91
N GLN A 68 -1.84 -9.69 -1.53
CA GLN A 68 -0.75 -9.51 -2.51
C GLN A 68 -0.67 -10.69 -3.47
N LYS A 69 -0.78 -11.91 -2.95
CA LYS A 69 -0.74 -13.13 -3.78
C LYS A 69 -1.90 -13.16 -4.77
N GLN A 70 -3.11 -12.80 -4.32
CA GLN A 70 -4.27 -12.75 -5.21
C GLN A 70 -4.08 -11.74 -6.34
N LEU A 71 -3.59 -10.54 -6.01
CA LEU A 71 -3.38 -9.51 -7.00
C LEU A 71 -2.28 -9.91 -8.00
N ALA A 72 -1.21 -10.51 -7.52
CA ALA A 72 -0.12 -10.98 -8.37
C ALA A 72 -0.61 -12.10 -9.30
N ALA A 73 -1.39 -13.05 -8.80
CA ALA A 73 -1.94 -14.14 -9.60
C ALA A 73 -2.89 -13.63 -10.68
N ALA A 74 -3.60 -12.54 -10.41
CA ALA A 74 -4.50 -11.93 -11.39
C ALA A 74 -3.77 -11.01 -12.37
N GLY A 75 -2.46 -10.81 -12.20
CA GLY A 75 -1.67 -9.90 -13.05
C GLY A 75 -1.96 -8.43 -12.82
N SER A 76 -2.56 -8.08 -11.67
CA SER A 76 -3.01 -6.72 -11.39
C SER A 76 -2.38 -6.09 -10.15
N ALA A 77 -1.25 -6.65 -9.67
CA ALA A 77 -0.60 -6.12 -8.48
C ALA A 77 0.14 -4.82 -8.80
N PRO A 78 -0.20 -3.71 -8.11
CA PRO A 78 0.61 -2.49 -8.18
C PRO A 78 1.87 -2.67 -7.33
N PRO A 79 2.83 -1.73 -7.37
CA PRO A 79 3.90 -1.70 -6.39
C PRO A 79 3.32 -1.70 -4.97
N ILE A 80 3.79 -2.60 -4.12
CA ILE A 80 3.25 -2.77 -2.77
C ILE A 80 4.29 -2.39 -1.74
N ILE A 81 3.86 -1.57 -0.77
CA ILE A 81 4.62 -1.22 0.42
C ILE A 81 3.89 -1.86 1.59
N PHE A 82 4.54 -2.81 2.26
CA PHE A 82 3.97 -3.43 3.44
C PHE A 82 4.23 -2.58 4.68
N ILE A 83 3.23 -2.50 5.56
CA ILE A 83 3.36 -1.88 6.87
C ILE A 83 2.89 -2.88 7.93
N THR A 84 3.46 -2.80 9.13
CA THR A 84 3.03 -3.65 10.24
C THR A 84 3.38 -3.04 11.58
N ALA A 85 2.54 -3.29 12.59
CA ALA A 85 2.82 -2.94 13.98
C ALA A 85 3.54 -4.09 14.72
N VAL A 86 3.56 -5.28 14.12
CA VAL A 86 4.09 -6.48 14.78
C VAL A 86 5.59 -6.63 14.53
N ASP A 87 6.33 -6.88 15.61
CA ASP A 87 7.77 -7.11 15.54
C ASP A 87 8.02 -8.64 15.46
N ASP A 88 7.89 -9.16 14.24
CA ASP A 88 8.11 -10.57 13.96
C ASP A 88 9.40 -10.69 13.14
N PRO A 89 10.41 -11.44 13.62
CA PRO A 89 11.69 -11.54 12.91
C PRO A 89 11.60 -12.18 11.53
N ASP A 90 10.53 -12.93 11.23
CA ASP A 90 10.36 -13.56 9.92
C ASP A 90 9.72 -12.62 8.90
N THR A 91 9.06 -11.56 9.35
CA THR A 91 8.29 -10.67 8.47
C THR A 91 9.12 -9.99 7.39
N PRO A 92 10.31 -9.42 7.69
CA PRO A 92 11.10 -8.77 6.64
C PRO A 92 11.44 -9.70 5.47
N GLU A 93 11.79 -10.95 5.74
CA GLU A 93 12.11 -11.91 4.70
C GLU A 93 10.87 -12.32 3.91
N LEU A 94 9.74 -12.53 4.59
CA LEU A 94 8.48 -12.84 3.92
C LEU A 94 8.03 -11.70 3.01
N ALA A 95 8.20 -10.45 3.45
CA ALA A 95 7.88 -9.27 2.65
C ALA A 95 8.77 -9.21 1.41
N ARG A 96 10.07 -9.47 1.57
CA ARG A 96 11.01 -9.49 0.46
C ARG A 96 10.64 -10.59 -0.56
N GLN A 97 10.31 -11.78 -0.07
CA GLN A 97 9.90 -12.90 -0.94
C GLN A 97 8.61 -12.60 -1.70
N ALA A 98 7.71 -11.80 -1.11
CA ALA A 98 6.49 -11.39 -1.76
C ALA A 98 6.71 -10.35 -2.88
N GLY A 99 7.93 -9.83 -3.01
CA GLY A 99 8.27 -8.88 -4.07
C GLY A 99 7.84 -7.46 -3.80
N CYS A 100 7.70 -7.07 -2.52
CA CYS A 100 7.33 -5.69 -2.18
C CYS A 100 8.46 -4.72 -2.53
N VAL A 101 8.09 -3.45 -2.75
CA VAL A 101 9.10 -2.40 -3.01
C VAL A 101 9.72 -1.89 -1.72
N ALA A 102 9.01 -2.01 -0.60
CA ALA A 102 9.49 -1.58 0.71
C ALA A 102 8.65 -2.20 1.82
N TYR A 103 9.21 -2.17 3.02
CA TYR A 103 8.58 -2.65 4.24
C TYR A 103 8.83 -1.64 5.33
N PHE A 104 7.80 -1.23 6.05
CA PHE A 104 7.91 -0.30 7.17
C PHE A 104 7.25 -0.88 8.41
N ARG A 105 7.93 -0.71 9.54
CA ARG A 105 7.37 -1.07 10.84
C ARG A 105 6.79 0.19 11.49
N LYS A 106 5.58 0.10 12.00
CA LYS A 106 4.92 1.22 12.70
C LYS A 106 5.54 1.42 14.09
N PRO A 107 5.74 2.66 14.56
CA PRO A 107 5.57 3.90 13.82
C PRO A 107 6.73 4.17 12.85
N PHE A 108 6.44 4.78 11.72
CA PHE A 108 7.46 5.10 10.71
C PHE A 108 7.39 6.60 10.35
N PRO A 109 8.51 7.19 9.89
CA PRO A 109 8.48 8.59 9.45
C PRO A 109 7.66 8.74 8.16
N GLY A 110 6.65 9.62 8.20
CA GLY A 110 5.77 9.82 7.05
C GLY A 110 6.50 10.28 5.80
N HIS A 111 7.53 11.11 5.94
CA HIS A 111 8.28 11.59 4.78
C HIS A 111 9.02 10.48 4.04
N LYS A 112 9.51 9.47 4.78
CA LYS A 112 10.16 8.31 4.15
C LYS A 112 9.17 7.48 3.37
N LEU A 113 7.97 7.31 3.88
CA LEU A 113 6.91 6.62 3.17
C LEU A 113 6.56 7.37 1.88
N MET A 114 6.41 8.68 1.94
CA MET A 114 6.10 9.49 0.76
C MET A 114 7.20 9.42 -0.29
N GLU A 115 8.46 9.48 0.13
CA GLU A 115 9.60 9.31 -0.78
C GLU A 115 9.59 7.94 -1.46
N THR A 116 9.27 6.90 -0.70
CA THR A 116 9.21 5.53 -1.20
C THR A 116 8.11 5.39 -2.26
N ILE A 117 6.95 6.00 -2.03
CA ILE A 117 5.86 6.01 -3.00
C ILE A 117 6.30 6.68 -4.29
N ARG A 118 6.91 7.86 -4.20
CA ARG A 118 7.40 8.58 -5.39
C ARG A 118 8.40 7.75 -6.18
N SER A 119 9.34 7.11 -5.49
CA SER A 119 10.34 6.25 -6.13
C SER A 119 9.71 5.04 -6.80
N ALA A 120 8.74 4.40 -6.14
CA ALA A 120 8.06 3.22 -6.69
C ALA A 120 7.26 3.56 -7.95
N VAL A 121 6.54 4.68 -7.93
CA VAL A 121 5.75 5.14 -9.08
C VAL A 121 6.67 5.55 -10.23
N ALA A 122 7.77 6.26 -9.92
CA ALA A 122 8.74 6.67 -10.95
C ALA A 122 9.40 5.45 -11.61
N ALA A 123 9.77 4.44 -10.84
CA ALA A 123 10.38 3.22 -11.37
C ALA A 123 9.41 2.46 -12.28
N ARG A 124 8.12 2.40 -11.90
CA ARG A 124 7.08 1.76 -12.71
C ARG A 124 6.88 2.48 -14.04
N ASN A 125 6.93 3.81 -14.02
CA ASN A 125 6.65 4.64 -15.19
C ASN A 125 7.86 4.82 -16.12
N SER A 126 9.07 4.42 -15.69
CA SER A 126 10.27 4.59 -16.48
C SER A 126 10.55 3.42 -17.44
N ASN A 127 9.67 2.43 -17.48
CA ASN A 127 9.79 1.27 -18.37
C ASN A 127 8.92 1.42 -19.60
#